data_3a697c1c9969b5a79eef37418562139d
#
_entry.id   3a697c1c9969b5a79eef37418562139d
#
_cell.length_a   1.000
_cell.length_b   1.000
_cell.length_c   1.000
_cell.angle_alpha   90.00
_cell.angle_beta   90.00
_cell.angle_gamma   90.00
#
_symmetry.space_group_name_H-M   'P 1'
#
loop_
_entity.id
_entity.type
_entity.pdbx_description
1 polymer ?
#
loop_
_entity_poly.entity_id
_entity_poly.type
_entity_poly.pdbx_seq_one_letter_code
_entity_poly.pdbx_strand_id
1 'polypeptide(L)'
;MVASRTLFERDRPLGFHYREDFITETDERVLLEAIADVAFADFEMRGVVARRRVAFFGQSYDRSAAGPLPPFLLPLRAKIAHWSGIASDAFAMALINEYRPGTPIGWHRDAPQYDIVAGISLLSACRMKLRPYRSPSAPTSPRRSATHEIVLDRRSAYLMTGESRQAYEHHIPPVAQLRYSVTFRTLR
;
A
#
# COMPACT_ATOMS: atom_id res chain seq x y z
N MET A 1 7.97 -27.02 -8.49
CA MET A 1 6.51 -27.31 -8.38
C MET A 1 5.77 -25.98 -8.40
N VAL A 2 4.96 -25.71 -9.44
CA VAL A 2 4.12 -24.51 -9.51
C VAL A 2 2.93 -24.77 -8.60
N ALA A 3 2.81 -24.01 -7.50
CA ALA A 3 1.67 -24.12 -6.61
C ALA A 3 0.40 -23.80 -7.40
N SER A 4 -0.58 -24.69 -7.35
CA SER A 4 -1.88 -24.50 -7.98
C SER A 4 -2.60 -23.31 -7.32
N ARG A 5 -2.83 -22.23 -8.08
CA ARG A 5 -3.58 -21.07 -7.60
C ARG A 5 -5.03 -21.46 -7.33
N THR A 6 -5.55 -21.09 -6.17
CA THR A 6 -6.98 -21.25 -5.85
C THR A 6 -7.85 -20.42 -6.77
N LEU A 7 -9.15 -20.75 -6.91
CA LEU A 7 -10.09 -19.98 -7.76
C LEU A 7 -10.14 -18.49 -7.40
N PHE A 8 -10.00 -18.14 -6.12
CA PHE A 8 -9.98 -16.76 -5.63
C PHE A 8 -8.67 -16.00 -5.92
N GLU A 9 -7.55 -16.72 -6.13
CA GLU A 9 -6.28 -16.11 -6.54
C GLU A 9 -6.22 -15.79 -8.03
N ARG A 10 -7.12 -16.36 -8.86
CA ARG A 10 -7.17 -16.10 -10.30
C ARG A 10 -7.65 -14.70 -10.65
N ASP A 11 -8.37 -14.04 -9.75
CA ASP A 11 -8.91 -12.69 -9.97
C ASP A 11 -7.96 -11.56 -9.57
N ARG A 12 -6.73 -11.89 -9.17
CA ARG A 12 -5.71 -10.90 -8.76
C ARG A 12 -4.56 -10.86 -9.75
N PRO A 13 -3.94 -9.69 -9.97
CA PRO A 13 -2.73 -9.61 -10.78
C PRO A 13 -1.61 -10.51 -10.26
N LEU A 14 -0.78 -11.03 -11.15
CA LEU A 14 0.37 -11.83 -10.76
C LEU A 14 1.32 -11.01 -9.87
N GLY A 15 1.74 -11.58 -8.74
CA GLY A 15 2.56 -10.89 -7.74
C GLY A 15 1.78 -10.04 -6.75
N PHE A 16 0.43 -10.05 -6.80
CA PHE A 16 -0.40 -9.47 -5.75
C PHE A 16 -0.78 -10.56 -4.74
N HIS A 17 -0.31 -10.39 -3.50
CA HIS A 17 -0.63 -11.28 -2.39
C HIS A 17 -1.49 -10.55 -1.39
N TYR A 18 -2.41 -11.26 -0.75
CA TYR A 18 -3.32 -10.69 0.24
C TYR A 18 -3.50 -11.66 1.40
N ARG A 19 -3.54 -11.12 2.61
CA ARG A 19 -3.75 -11.89 3.84
C ARG A 19 -4.71 -11.16 4.76
N GLU A 20 -5.82 -11.78 5.04
CA GLU A 20 -6.79 -11.35 6.06
C GLU A 20 -6.19 -11.56 7.46
N ASP A 21 -6.70 -10.82 8.44
CA ASP A 21 -6.30 -10.90 9.85
C ASP A 21 -4.77 -11.02 10.05
N PHE A 22 -4.04 -10.20 9.28
CA PHE A 22 -2.58 -10.20 9.31
C PHE A 22 -2.01 -9.76 10.66
N ILE A 23 -2.72 -8.87 11.33
CA ILE A 23 -2.43 -8.42 12.69
C ILE A 23 -3.62 -8.67 13.61
N THR A 24 -3.35 -8.83 14.91
CA THR A 24 -4.38 -9.01 15.92
C THR A 24 -5.08 -7.69 16.25
N GLU A 25 -6.22 -7.75 16.94
CA GLU A 25 -6.90 -6.56 17.47
C GLU A 25 -6.02 -5.78 18.46
N THR A 26 -5.23 -6.50 19.25
CA THR A 26 -4.28 -5.89 20.18
C THR A 26 -3.17 -5.16 19.43
N ASP A 27 -2.60 -5.76 18.37
CA ASP A 27 -1.60 -5.08 17.55
C ASP A 27 -2.16 -3.80 16.93
N GLU A 28 -3.38 -3.87 16.40
CA GLU A 28 -4.02 -2.72 15.78
C GLU A 28 -4.27 -1.61 16.79
N ARG A 29 -4.77 -1.93 17.99
CA ARG A 29 -5.01 -0.94 19.05
C ARG A 29 -3.73 -0.22 19.42
N VAL A 30 -2.63 -0.95 19.65
CA VAL A 30 -1.31 -0.36 19.95
C VAL A 30 -0.82 0.54 18.83
N LEU A 31 -0.99 0.12 17.56
CA LEU A 31 -0.64 0.93 16.40
C LEU A 31 -1.46 2.22 16.34
N LEU A 32 -2.77 2.15 16.58
CA LEU A 32 -3.65 3.31 16.53
C LEU A 32 -3.36 4.31 17.65
N GLU A 33 -3.06 3.83 18.86
CA GLU A 33 -2.60 4.67 19.98
C GLU A 33 -1.34 5.44 19.59
N ALA A 34 -0.34 4.76 19.01
CA ALA A 34 0.90 5.42 18.56
C ALA A 34 0.68 6.35 17.36
N ILE A 35 -0.23 6.03 16.44
CA ILE A 35 -0.56 6.85 15.27
C ILE A 35 -1.27 8.14 15.68
N ALA A 36 -1.98 8.16 16.81
CA ALA A 36 -2.65 9.37 17.29
C ALA A 36 -1.68 10.52 17.58
N ASP A 37 -0.43 10.21 17.96
CA ASP A 37 0.63 11.19 18.24
C ASP A 37 1.47 11.53 16.99
N VAL A 38 1.17 10.94 15.83
CA VAL A 38 1.92 11.20 14.59
C VAL A 38 1.50 12.52 13.96
N ALA A 39 2.47 13.38 13.68
CA ALA A 39 2.24 14.61 12.91
C ALA A 39 2.02 14.26 11.42
N PHE A 40 0.81 14.47 10.93
CA PHE A 40 0.47 14.31 9.53
C PHE A 40 0.57 15.61 8.77
N ALA A 41 1.17 15.57 7.58
CA ALA A 41 1.21 16.66 6.63
C ALA A 41 0.27 16.42 5.45
N ASP A 42 -0.17 17.50 4.81
CA ASP A 42 -0.85 17.41 3.52
C ASP A 42 0.14 16.87 2.48
N PHE A 43 -0.36 16.06 1.58
CA PHE A 43 0.45 15.49 0.52
C PHE A 43 0.20 16.23 -0.79
N GLU A 44 1.22 16.91 -1.29
CA GLU A 44 1.18 17.57 -2.58
C GLU A 44 2.00 16.77 -3.61
N MET A 45 1.42 16.56 -4.78
CA MET A 45 2.12 15.97 -5.91
C MET A 45 1.79 16.76 -7.20
N ARG A 46 2.83 17.31 -7.84
CA ARG A 46 2.73 18.07 -9.11
C ARG A 46 1.70 19.21 -9.05
N GLY A 47 1.69 19.98 -7.95
CA GLY A 47 0.78 21.10 -7.75
C GLY A 47 -0.66 20.72 -7.35
N VAL A 48 -0.92 19.45 -7.10
CA VAL A 48 -2.24 18.97 -6.62
C VAL A 48 -2.12 18.51 -5.17
N VAL A 49 -2.85 19.19 -4.28
CA VAL A 49 -2.95 18.78 -2.88
C VAL A 49 -3.90 17.58 -2.78
N ALA A 50 -3.39 16.45 -2.31
CA ALA A 50 -4.19 15.27 -2.08
C ALA A 50 -5.09 15.47 -0.84
N ARG A 51 -6.29 14.87 -0.87
CA ARG A 51 -7.19 14.93 0.29
C ARG A 51 -6.74 14.07 1.47
N ARG A 52 -5.82 13.12 1.24
CA ARG A 52 -5.23 12.31 2.31
C ARG A 52 -4.07 13.06 2.97
N ARG A 53 -3.89 12.87 4.27
CA ARG A 53 -2.70 13.32 4.98
C ARG A 53 -1.71 12.16 5.11
N VAL A 54 -0.43 12.46 5.20
CA VAL A 54 0.64 11.48 5.19
C VAL A 54 1.70 11.76 6.25
N ALA A 55 2.36 10.69 6.71
CA ALA A 55 3.58 10.78 7.49
C ALA A 55 4.61 9.82 6.89
N PHE A 56 5.78 10.35 6.51
CA PHE A 56 6.89 9.60 5.93
C PHE A 56 7.95 9.29 6.96
N PHE A 57 8.55 8.10 6.88
CA PHE A 57 9.65 7.67 7.74
C PHE A 57 10.65 6.84 6.92
N GLY A 58 11.93 6.91 7.32
CA GLY A 58 13.02 6.20 6.65
C GLY A 58 13.53 6.94 5.41
N GLN A 59 13.94 6.20 4.40
CA GLN A 59 14.46 6.78 3.16
C GLN A 59 13.34 7.22 2.22
N SER A 60 13.26 8.53 1.97
CA SER A 60 12.39 9.09 0.94
C SER A 60 12.91 8.74 -0.46
N TYR A 61 12.05 8.88 -1.46
CA TYR A 61 12.36 8.59 -2.86
C TYR A 61 13.43 9.51 -3.47
N ASP A 62 13.63 10.69 -2.95
CA ASP A 62 14.70 11.62 -3.30
C ASP A 62 16.00 11.38 -2.51
N ARG A 63 16.05 10.26 -1.74
CA ARG A 63 17.11 9.90 -0.80
C ARG A 63 17.30 10.88 0.36
N SER A 64 16.42 11.84 0.53
CA SER A 64 16.36 12.62 1.76
C SER A 64 15.90 11.72 2.91
N ALA A 65 16.50 11.89 4.08
CA ALA A 65 16.06 11.15 5.25
C ALA A 65 14.82 11.82 5.86
N ALA A 66 13.70 11.11 5.86
CA ALA A 66 12.49 11.53 6.58
C ALA A 66 12.52 11.12 8.06
N GLY A 67 13.72 10.99 8.64
CA GLY A 67 13.94 10.47 9.98
C GLY A 67 13.90 8.93 10.04
N PRO A 68 14.35 8.32 11.16
CA PRO A 68 14.33 6.87 11.34
C PRO A 68 12.89 6.34 11.38
N LEU A 69 12.71 5.04 11.10
CA LEU A 69 11.44 4.38 11.36
C LEU A 69 11.12 4.44 12.85
N PRO A 70 9.92 4.91 13.24
CA PRO A 70 9.50 4.93 14.62
C PRO A 70 9.50 3.52 15.25
N PRO A 71 9.87 3.37 16.53
CA PRO A 71 9.90 2.06 17.19
C PRO A 71 8.61 1.27 17.09
N PHE A 72 7.44 1.93 17.12
CA PHE A 72 6.14 1.26 17.04
C PHE A 72 5.87 0.58 15.67
N LEU A 73 6.59 0.96 14.60
CA LEU A 73 6.49 0.33 13.29
C LEU A 73 7.40 -0.89 13.12
N LEU A 74 8.43 -1.06 13.98
CA LEU A 74 9.41 -2.14 13.84
C LEU A 74 8.79 -3.54 13.97
N PRO A 75 7.88 -3.82 14.92
CA PRO A 75 7.21 -5.12 14.99
C PRO A 75 6.38 -5.42 13.74
N LEU A 76 5.70 -4.41 13.19
CA LEU A 76 4.90 -4.56 11.97
C LEU A 76 5.79 -4.83 10.76
N ARG A 77 6.92 -4.11 10.63
CA ARG A 77 7.94 -4.36 9.60
C ARG A 77 8.48 -5.79 9.68
N ALA A 78 8.77 -6.30 10.89
CA ALA A 78 9.24 -7.66 11.09
C ALA A 78 8.19 -8.72 10.68
N LYS A 79 6.89 -8.49 10.96
CA LYS A 79 5.80 -9.37 10.49
C LYS A 79 5.73 -9.41 8.95
N ILE A 80 5.84 -8.26 8.28
CA ILE A 80 5.89 -8.17 6.81
C ILE A 80 7.11 -8.90 6.26
N ALA A 81 8.28 -8.70 6.84
CA ALA A 81 9.52 -9.37 6.45
C ALA A 81 9.38 -10.90 6.53
N HIS A 82 8.86 -11.40 7.64
CA HIS A 82 8.62 -12.83 7.82
C HIS A 82 7.62 -13.39 6.77
N TRP A 83 6.53 -12.67 6.52
CA TRP A 83 5.52 -13.11 5.54
C TRP A 83 6.03 -13.09 4.10
N SER A 84 6.80 -12.07 3.73
CA SER A 84 7.29 -11.88 2.37
C SER A 84 8.56 -12.69 2.06
N GLY A 85 9.27 -13.17 3.08
CA GLY A 85 10.60 -13.77 2.93
C GLY A 85 11.71 -12.76 2.60
N ILE A 86 11.44 -11.46 2.79
CA ILE A 86 12.38 -10.36 2.49
C ILE A 86 13.01 -9.89 3.79
N ALA A 87 14.30 -9.54 3.75
CA ALA A 87 14.99 -9.01 4.93
C ALA A 87 14.29 -7.76 5.48
N SER A 88 14.17 -7.66 6.80
CA SER A 88 13.41 -6.58 7.45
C SER A 88 13.99 -5.19 7.14
N ASP A 89 15.30 -5.07 7.07
CA ASP A 89 16.02 -3.83 6.76
C ASP A 89 15.87 -3.39 5.30
N ALA A 90 15.56 -4.32 4.38
CA ALA A 90 15.24 -3.98 3.00
C ALA A 90 13.97 -3.11 2.88
N PHE A 91 13.04 -3.20 3.83
CA PHE A 91 11.93 -2.26 3.96
C PHE A 91 12.39 -0.95 4.59
N ALA A 92 13.09 -0.16 3.80
CA ALA A 92 13.80 1.03 4.23
C ALA A 92 12.90 2.26 4.41
N MET A 93 11.67 2.22 3.90
CA MET A 93 10.72 3.33 3.94
C MET A 93 9.38 2.86 4.47
N ALA A 94 8.78 3.67 5.34
CA ALA A 94 7.38 3.53 5.76
C ALA A 94 6.59 4.82 5.48
N LEU A 95 5.33 4.64 5.10
CA LEU A 95 4.38 5.72 4.88
C LEU A 95 3.07 5.39 5.60
N ILE A 96 2.64 6.27 6.49
CA ILE A 96 1.31 6.20 7.07
C ILE A 96 0.42 7.18 6.30
N ASN A 97 -0.72 6.69 5.82
CA ASN A 97 -1.75 7.52 5.20
C ASN A 97 -2.97 7.59 6.11
N GLU A 98 -3.50 8.79 6.30
CA GLU A 98 -4.80 9.04 6.90
C GLU A 98 -5.82 9.35 5.81
N TYR A 99 -6.90 8.58 5.80
CA TYR A 99 -8.05 8.79 4.92
C TYR A 99 -9.26 9.18 5.76
N ARG A 100 -9.66 10.42 5.70
CA ARG A 100 -10.94 10.87 6.25
C ARG A 100 -12.09 10.42 5.33
N PRO A 101 -13.34 10.32 5.83
CA PRO A 101 -14.49 10.02 4.98
C PRO A 101 -14.52 10.89 3.72
N GLY A 102 -14.77 10.26 2.57
CA GLY A 102 -14.76 10.93 1.27
C GLY A 102 -13.38 11.08 0.61
N THR A 103 -12.30 10.62 1.26
CA THR A 103 -10.93 10.73 0.71
C THR A 103 -10.62 9.59 -0.26
N PRO A 104 -10.27 9.86 -1.52
CA PRO A 104 -9.78 8.87 -2.47
C PRO A 104 -8.25 8.90 -2.61
N ILE A 105 -7.70 7.86 -3.29
CA ILE A 105 -6.46 7.99 -4.07
C ILE A 105 -6.79 7.76 -5.53
N GLY A 106 -6.42 8.71 -6.40
CA GLY A 106 -6.55 8.58 -7.85
C GLY A 106 -5.70 7.44 -8.42
N TRP A 107 -5.92 7.09 -9.70
CA TRP A 107 -5.12 6.10 -10.40
C TRP A 107 -3.65 6.52 -10.44
N HIS A 108 -2.77 5.69 -9.92
CA HIS A 108 -1.34 5.94 -9.88
C HIS A 108 -0.53 4.65 -9.79
N ARG A 109 0.75 4.77 -10.05
CA ARG A 109 1.77 3.77 -9.70
C ARG A 109 2.67 4.38 -8.64
N ASP A 110 3.15 3.57 -7.72
CA ASP A 110 4.20 4.00 -6.81
C ASP A 110 5.44 4.43 -7.59
N ALA A 111 6.24 5.31 -6.99
CA ALA A 111 7.43 5.85 -7.61
C ALA A 111 8.40 4.73 -8.06
N PRO A 112 9.07 4.89 -9.22
CA PRO A 112 9.81 3.80 -9.88
C PRO A 112 11.02 3.29 -9.08
N GLN A 113 11.56 4.08 -8.17
CA GLN A 113 12.66 3.68 -7.29
C GLN A 113 12.28 2.68 -6.21
N TYR A 114 10.99 2.50 -5.96
CA TYR A 114 10.51 1.44 -5.06
C TYR A 114 10.26 0.16 -5.84
N ASP A 115 10.70 -0.97 -5.28
CA ASP A 115 10.48 -2.28 -5.88
C ASP A 115 9.25 -2.96 -5.29
N ILE A 116 9.30 -3.38 -4.06
CA ILE A 116 8.21 -4.09 -3.39
C ILE A 116 7.44 -3.13 -2.49
N VAL A 117 6.12 -3.27 -2.49
CA VAL A 117 5.23 -2.49 -1.64
C VAL A 117 4.36 -3.44 -0.82
N ALA A 118 4.44 -3.31 0.49
CA ALA A 118 3.56 -3.99 1.43
C ALA A 118 2.66 -2.97 2.13
N GLY A 119 1.38 -3.25 2.27
CA GLY A 119 0.44 -2.35 2.93
C GLY A 119 -0.44 -3.06 3.93
N ILE A 120 -0.70 -2.42 5.07
CA ILE A 120 -1.57 -2.89 6.14
C ILE A 120 -2.74 -1.91 6.28
N SER A 121 -3.96 -2.43 6.38
CA SER A 121 -5.20 -1.66 6.51
C SER A 121 -5.65 -1.61 7.96
N LEU A 122 -5.96 -0.42 8.46
CA LEU A 122 -6.37 -0.18 9.85
C LEU A 122 -7.70 0.55 9.93
N LEU A 123 -8.47 0.30 10.98
CA LEU A 123 -9.78 0.87 11.35
C LEU A 123 -10.93 0.43 10.47
N SER A 124 -10.87 0.66 9.17
CA SER A 124 -11.96 0.32 8.26
C SER A 124 -11.45 -0.32 6.97
N ALA A 125 -12.29 -1.11 6.35
CA ALA A 125 -12.05 -1.68 5.04
C ALA A 125 -12.11 -0.62 3.93
N CYS A 126 -11.42 -0.88 2.82
CA CYS A 126 -11.59 -0.11 1.60
C CYS A 126 -11.52 -1.02 0.37
N ARG A 127 -11.97 -0.50 -0.76
CA ARG A 127 -11.80 -1.16 -2.06
C ARG A 127 -10.56 -0.63 -2.73
N MET A 128 -9.66 -1.53 -3.15
CA MET A 128 -8.54 -1.22 -4.02
C MET A 128 -8.84 -1.75 -5.41
N LYS A 129 -8.71 -0.90 -6.41
CA LYS A 129 -8.86 -1.27 -7.82
C LYS A 129 -7.48 -1.28 -8.48
N LEU A 130 -7.20 -2.30 -9.28
CA LEU A 130 -5.98 -2.41 -10.08
C LEU A 130 -6.37 -2.61 -11.54
N ARG A 131 -5.67 -1.91 -12.44
CA ARG A 131 -5.79 -2.13 -13.89
C ARG A 131 -4.42 -2.07 -14.54
N PRO A 132 -4.20 -2.74 -15.67
CA PRO A 132 -2.97 -2.62 -16.41
C PRO A 132 -2.68 -1.15 -16.74
N TYR A 133 -1.45 -0.71 -16.45
CA TYR A 133 -1.01 0.63 -16.81
C TYR A 133 -0.89 0.75 -18.32
N ARG A 134 -1.43 1.81 -18.86
CA ARG A 134 -1.26 2.19 -20.27
C ARG A 134 -0.49 3.51 -20.34
N SER A 135 0.61 3.50 -21.09
CA SER A 135 1.30 4.73 -21.40
C SER A 135 0.36 5.70 -22.13
N PRO A 136 0.37 7.00 -21.83
CA PRO A 136 -0.38 8.00 -22.60
C PRO A 136 -0.10 7.97 -24.11
N SER A 137 1.11 7.50 -24.51
CA SER A 137 1.53 7.35 -25.90
C SER A 137 1.13 6.02 -26.55
N ALA A 138 0.51 5.08 -25.79
CA ALA A 138 0.08 3.81 -26.34
C ALA A 138 -1.16 3.96 -27.22
N PRO A 139 -1.26 3.24 -28.36
CA PRO A 139 -2.46 3.24 -29.20
C PRO A 139 -3.70 2.87 -28.39
N THR A 140 -4.81 3.55 -28.61
CA THR A 140 -6.10 3.22 -28.02
C THR A 140 -6.55 1.86 -28.53
N SER A 141 -6.48 0.84 -27.66
CA SER A 141 -7.04 -0.48 -27.96
C SER A 141 -8.50 -0.53 -27.52
N PRO A 142 -9.43 -1.04 -28.35
CA PRO A 142 -10.83 -1.18 -27.98
C PRO A 142 -11.06 -2.25 -26.89
N ARG A 143 -10.06 -3.08 -26.57
CA ARG A 143 -10.16 -4.05 -25.47
C ARG A 143 -10.13 -3.32 -24.13
N ARG A 144 -11.27 -3.35 -23.42
CA ARG A 144 -11.32 -2.99 -22.01
C ARG A 144 -10.38 -3.90 -21.22
N SER A 145 -9.33 -3.33 -20.64
CA SER A 145 -8.51 -4.08 -19.67
C SER A 145 -9.38 -4.42 -18.47
N ALA A 146 -9.37 -5.67 -18.04
CA ALA A 146 -10.05 -6.07 -16.82
C ALA A 146 -9.51 -5.25 -15.64
N THR A 147 -10.41 -4.67 -14.86
CA THR A 147 -10.08 -4.04 -13.60
C THR A 147 -10.31 -5.07 -12.50
N HIS A 148 -9.29 -5.35 -11.73
CA HIS A 148 -9.41 -6.18 -10.52
C HIS A 148 -9.88 -5.29 -9.38
N GLU A 149 -10.80 -5.77 -8.57
CA GLU A 149 -11.25 -5.10 -7.35
C GLU A 149 -10.99 -6.02 -6.17
N ILE A 150 -10.29 -5.51 -5.16
CA ILE A 150 -9.89 -6.24 -3.96
C ILE A 150 -10.36 -5.44 -2.76
N VAL A 151 -11.09 -6.07 -1.86
CA VAL A 151 -11.42 -5.50 -0.57
C VAL A 151 -10.20 -5.68 0.33
N LEU A 152 -9.69 -4.57 0.83
CA LEU A 152 -8.67 -4.55 1.87
C LEU A 152 -9.38 -4.41 3.21
N ASP A 153 -9.60 -5.53 3.88
CA ASP A 153 -10.28 -5.58 5.16
C ASP A 153 -9.46 -4.93 6.27
N ARG A 154 -10.12 -4.53 7.34
CA ARG A 154 -9.45 -4.10 8.56
C ARG A 154 -8.49 -5.19 9.03
N ARG A 155 -7.29 -4.81 9.44
CA ARG A 155 -6.19 -5.70 9.89
C ARG A 155 -5.60 -6.62 8.81
N SER A 156 -6.01 -6.47 7.57
CA SER A 156 -5.42 -7.20 6.45
C SER A 156 -4.10 -6.60 6.00
N ALA A 157 -3.32 -7.41 5.26
CA ALA A 157 -2.13 -6.96 4.57
C ALA A 157 -2.17 -7.36 3.09
N TYR A 158 -1.53 -6.55 2.25
CA TYR A 158 -1.23 -6.90 0.87
C TYR A 158 0.24 -6.72 0.56
N LEU A 159 0.71 -7.45 -0.45
CA LEU A 159 2.06 -7.33 -1.00
C LEU A 159 1.94 -7.20 -2.52
N MET A 160 2.60 -6.21 -3.09
CA MET A 160 2.74 -6.00 -4.52
C MET A 160 4.17 -6.22 -4.94
N THR A 161 4.40 -7.21 -5.81
CA THR A 161 5.70 -7.58 -6.36
C THR A 161 5.59 -7.77 -7.87
N GLY A 162 6.71 -7.79 -8.59
CA GLY A 162 6.76 -8.14 -10.00
C GLY A 162 5.70 -7.43 -10.84
N GLU A 163 4.84 -8.20 -11.52
CA GLU A 163 3.85 -7.66 -12.46
C GLU A 163 2.84 -6.74 -11.79
N SER A 164 2.26 -7.11 -10.63
CA SER A 164 1.28 -6.28 -9.92
C SER A 164 1.84 -4.91 -9.55
N ARG A 165 3.15 -4.84 -9.28
CA ARG A 165 3.85 -3.62 -8.91
C ARG A 165 4.29 -2.80 -10.12
N GLN A 166 4.69 -3.44 -11.21
CA GLN A 166 5.35 -2.79 -12.33
C GLN A 166 4.39 -2.48 -13.49
N ALA A 167 3.43 -3.37 -13.76
CA ALA A 167 2.54 -3.30 -14.90
C ALA A 167 1.13 -2.78 -14.58
N TYR A 168 0.80 -2.58 -13.30
CA TYR A 168 -0.51 -2.12 -12.87
C TYR A 168 -0.44 -0.75 -12.22
N GLU A 169 -1.46 0.05 -12.44
CA GLU A 169 -1.81 1.20 -11.62
C GLU A 169 -2.96 0.84 -10.68
N HIS A 170 -3.03 1.52 -9.55
CA HIS A 170 -4.04 1.26 -8.54
C HIS A 170 -4.74 2.53 -8.07
N HIS A 171 -5.93 2.34 -7.51
CA HIS A 171 -6.83 3.40 -7.10
C HIS A 171 -7.64 2.94 -5.89
N ILE A 172 -7.90 3.85 -4.96
CA ILE A 172 -8.84 3.66 -3.85
C ILE A 172 -9.96 4.67 -4.03
N PRO A 173 -11.21 4.25 -4.25
CA PRO A 173 -12.38 5.13 -4.25
C PRO A 173 -12.52 5.89 -2.94
N PRO A 174 -13.36 6.95 -2.87
CA PRO A 174 -13.63 7.62 -1.61
C PRO A 174 -14.01 6.63 -0.51
N VAL A 175 -13.29 6.68 0.61
CA VAL A 175 -13.57 5.80 1.76
C VAL A 175 -14.81 6.28 2.52
N ALA A 176 -15.59 5.35 3.07
CA ALA A 176 -16.82 5.69 3.80
C ALA A 176 -16.52 6.16 5.24
N GLN A 177 -15.46 5.65 5.85
CA GLN A 177 -15.11 5.88 7.25
C GLN A 177 -13.63 6.25 7.36
N LEU A 178 -13.23 6.77 8.53
CA LEU A 178 -11.82 7.00 8.85
C LEU A 178 -11.05 5.69 8.68
N ARG A 179 -9.95 5.77 7.96
CA ARG A 179 -9.05 4.67 7.69
C ARG A 179 -7.60 5.13 7.78
N TYR A 180 -6.75 4.30 8.34
CA TYR A 180 -5.31 4.42 8.17
C TYR A 180 -4.76 3.28 7.30
N SER A 181 -3.67 3.52 6.61
CA SER A 181 -2.84 2.45 6.07
C SER A 181 -1.38 2.71 6.39
N VAL A 182 -0.68 1.66 6.77
CA VAL A 182 0.79 1.66 6.91
C VAL A 182 1.35 0.91 5.72
N THR A 183 2.20 1.56 4.93
CA THR A 183 2.86 0.92 3.79
C THR A 183 4.36 0.92 3.99
N PHE A 184 5.00 -0.22 3.71
CA PHE A 184 6.45 -0.37 3.68
C PHE A 184 6.92 -0.58 2.24
N ARG A 185 8.09 -0.06 1.92
CA ARG A 185 8.68 -0.17 0.58
C ARG A 185 10.15 -0.56 0.65
N THR A 186 10.54 -1.44 -0.29
CA THR A 186 11.95 -1.68 -0.56
C THR A 186 12.43 -0.74 -1.65
N LEU A 187 13.72 -0.43 -1.65
CA LEU A 187 14.38 0.31 -2.74
C LEU A 187 14.90 -0.69 -3.78
N ARG A 188 15.06 -0.21 -5.03
CA ARG A 188 15.74 -0.91 -6.12
C ARG A 188 17.24 -0.75 -6.03
#